data_9978d90cd013cb2d1a05ff350dc2cbc2
#
_entry.id   9978d90cd013cb2d1a05ff350dc2cbc2
#
_cell.length_a   1.000
_cell.length_b   1.000
_cell.length_c   1.000
_cell.angle_alpha   90.00
_cell.angle_beta   90.00
_cell.angle_gamma   90.00
#
_symmetry.space_group_name_H-M   'P 1'
#
loop_
_entity.id
_entity.type
_entity.pdbx_description
1 polymer ?
#
loop_
_entity_poly.entity_id
_entity_poly.type
_entity_poly.pdbx_seq_one_letter_code
_entity_poly.pdbx_strand_id
1 'polypeptide(L)'
;MTEPVTVERDGHVLLIGINRAAERNAFNLAAHVERARELAHLIARQAPLGVQATLASARAGLGSGPDSARVCIASLMPGILRSQDAAEGLRSLTERREAHFTGH
;
A
#
# COMPACT_ATOMS: atom_id res chain seq x y z
N MET A 1 -27.56 18.29 1.40
CA MET A 1 -27.56 16.81 1.33
C MET A 1 -26.11 16.35 1.39
N THR A 2 -25.76 15.62 2.42
CA THR A 2 -24.41 15.06 2.57
C THR A 2 -24.27 13.84 1.66
N GLU A 3 -23.19 13.77 0.91
CA GLU A 3 -22.93 12.62 0.07
C GLU A 3 -22.74 11.37 0.92
N PRO A 4 -23.32 10.23 0.52
CA PRO A 4 -23.21 8.98 1.28
C PRO A 4 -21.81 8.37 1.25
N VAL A 5 -20.99 8.76 0.27
CA VAL A 5 -19.60 8.35 0.13
C VAL A 5 -18.75 9.57 -0.14
N THR A 6 -17.72 9.76 0.63
CA THR A 6 -16.72 10.81 0.40
C THR A 6 -15.42 10.19 -0.10
N VAL A 7 -14.75 10.86 -1.03
CA VAL A 7 -13.45 10.44 -1.54
C VAL A 7 -12.50 11.62 -1.43
N GLU A 8 -11.43 11.45 -0.71
CA GLU A 8 -10.39 12.45 -0.50
C GLU A 8 -9.02 11.86 -0.84
N ARG A 9 -8.16 12.66 -1.46
CA ARG A 9 -6.80 12.25 -1.77
C ARG A 9 -5.80 13.00 -0.87
N ASP A 10 -4.99 12.22 -0.16
CA ASP A 10 -3.90 12.72 0.68
C ASP A 10 -2.57 12.12 0.18
N GLY A 11 -1.88 12.86 -0.70
CA GLY A 11 -0.68 12.39 -1.38
C GLY A 11 -0.94 11.14 -2.23
N HIS A 12 -0.34 10.03 -1.85
CA HIS A 12 -0.50 8.71 -2.48
C HIS A 12 -1.57 7.84 -1.80
N VAL A 13 -2.28 8.38 -0.82
CA VAL A 13 -3.34 7.68 -0.07
C VAL A 13 -4.69 8.20 -0.53
N LEU A 14 -5.60 7.28 -0.83
CA LEU A 14 -7.00 7.57 -1.13
C LEU A 14 -7.84 7.23 0.10
N LEU A 15 -8.57 8.22 0.61
CA LEU A 15 -9.49 8.07 1.72
C LEU A 15 -10.90 7.97 1.17
N ILE A 16 -11.56 6.87 1.47
CA ILE A 16 -12.96 6.65 1.11
C ILE A 16 -13.76 6.60 2.40
N GLY A 17 -14.58 7.61 2.62
CA GLY A 17 -15.46 7.71 3.79
C GLY A 17 -16.88 7.29 3.46
N ILE A 18 -17.51 6.53 4.37
CA ILE A 18 -18.93 6.21 4.32
C ILE A 18 -19.63 7.08 5.37
N ASN A 19 -20.46 8.01 4.89
CA ASN A 19 -21.17 8.92 5.78
C ASN A 19 -22.55 8.35 6.14
N ARG A 20 -22.62 7.70 7.29
CA ARG A 20 -23.84 7.17 7.89
C ARG A 20 -24.18 7.87 9.21
N ALA A 21 -24.24 9.18 9.17
CA ALA A 21 -24.44 10.00 10.36
C ALA A 21 -25.74 9.68 11.16
N ALA A 22 -26.74 9.12 10.51
CA ALA A 22 -28.01 8.76 11.16
C ALA A 22 -27.99 7.42 11.93
N GLU A 23 -27.01 6.57 11.67
CA GLU A 23 -26.84 5.32 12.39
C GLU A 23 -25.66 5.48 13.36
N ARG A 24 -25.95 5.41 14.65
CA ARG A 24 -24.94 5.51 15.71
C ARG A 24 -23.84 4.46 15.50
N ASN A 25 -22.80 4.80 14.77
CA ASN A 25 -21.55 4.06 14.83
C ASN A 25 -20.92 4.31 16.19
N ALA A 26 -21.22 3.45 17.14
CA ALA A 26 -20.81 3.55 18.54
C ALA A 26 -19.32 3.28 18.78
N PHE A 27 -18.50 3.22 17.73
CA PHE A 27 -17.05 3.08 17.85
C PHE A 27 -16.39 4.46 17.89
N ASN A 28 -15.41 4.61 18.75
CA ASN A 28 -14.50 5.75 18.70
C ASN A 28 -13.61 5.61 17.45
N LEU A 29 -14.22 5.87 16.30
CA LEU A 29 -13.60 5.68 14.99
C LEU A 29 -12.39 6.60 14.78
N ALA A 30 -12.34 7.74 15.47
CA ALA A 30 -11.31 8.75 15.24
C ALA A 30 -9.89 8.20 15.46
N ALA A 31 -9.66 7.47 16.56
CA ALA A 31 -8.34 6.88 16.84
C ALA A 31 -7.99 5.74 15.87
N HIS A 32 -8.97 4.96 15.45
CA HIS A 32 -8.76 3.87 14.48
C HIS A 32 -8.50 4.41 13.07
N VAL A 33 -9.21 5.45 12.67
CA VAL A 33 -9.00 6.14 11.39
C VAL A 33 -7.61 6.78 11.36
N GLU A 34 -7.19 7.45 12.42
CA GLU A 34 -5.86 8.05 12.49
C GLU A 34 -4.77 6.98 12.37
N ARG A 35 -4.89 5.88 13.10
CA ARG A 35 -3.94 4.76 12.98
C ARG A 35 -3.92 4.14 11.60
N ALA A 36 -5.08 4.00 10.97
CA ALA A 36 -5.18 3.51 9.59
C ALA A 36 -4.49 4.45 8.60
N ARG A 37 -4.64 5.77 8.77
CA ARG A 37 -3.94 6.78 7.96
C ARG A 37 -2.42 6.69 8.13
N GLU A 38 -1.92 6.60 9.35
CA GLU A 38 -0.50 6.42 9.64
C GLU A 38 0.07 5.19 8.92
N LEU A 39 -0.61 4.06 9.01
CA LEU A 39 -0.20 2.82 8.34
C LEU A 39 -0.26 2.96 6.82
N ALA A 40 -1.29 3.60 6.28
CA ALA A 40 -1.42 3.83 4.85
C ALA A 40 -0.28 4.71 4.32
N HIS A 41 0.08 5.78 5.02
CA HIS A 41 1.23 6.62 4.66
C HIS A 41 2.56 5.88 4.78
N LEU A 42 2.72 5.03 5.79
CA LEU A 42 3.91 4.19 5.92
C LEU A 42 4.06 3.25 4.73
N ILE A 43 2.98 2.61 4.30
CA ILE A 43 2.96 1.73 3.13
C ILE A 43 3.21 2.53 1.84
N ALA A 44 2.60 3.71 1.72
CA ALA A 44 2.73 4.57 0.54
C ALA A 44 4.17 5.09 0.31
N ARG A 45 4.99 5.13 1.35
CA ARG A 45 6.42 5.49 1.23
C ARG A 45 7.31 4.33 0.78
N GLN A 46 6.80 3.10 0.79
CA GLN A 46 7.55 1.94 0.33
C GLN A 46 7.58 1.89 -1.20
N ALA A 47 8.51 1.11 -1.75
CA ALA A 47 8.62 0.91 -3.19
C ALA A 47 7.33 0.29 -3.75
N PRO A 48 6.60 0.96 -4.66
CA PRO A 48 5.27 0.52 -5.11
C PRO A 48 5.28 -0.86 -5.76
N LEU A 49 6.30 -1.16 -6.56
CA LEU A 49 6.42 -2.47 -7.21
C LEU A 49 6.60 -3.61 -6.21
N GLY A 50 7.38 -3.38 -5.15
CA GLY A 50 7.55 -4.34 -4.06
C GLY A 50 6.25 -4.56 -3.28
N VAL A 51 5.53 -3.49 -2.97
CA VAL A 51 4.22 -3.57 -2.28
C VAL A 51 3.20 -4.34 -3.12
N GLN A 52 3.11 -4.02 -4.41
CA GLN A 52 2.19 -4.70 -5.34
C GLN A 52 2.52 -6.19 -5.49
N ALA A 53 3.81 -6.54 -5.61
CA ALA A 53 4.24 -7.91 -5.71
C ALA A 53 3.97 -8.71 -4.42
N THR A 54 4.20 -8.11 -3.26
CA THR A 54 3.90 -8.71 -1.95
C THR A 54 2.41 -8.99 -1.82
N LEU A 55 1.57 -8.04 -2.20
CA LEU A 55 0.12 -8.19 -2.16
C LEU A 55 -0.38 -9.27 -3.14
N ALA A 56 0.17 -9.31 -4.35
CA ALA A 56 -0.16 -10.33 -5.35
C ALA A 56 0.23 -11.75 -4.86
N SER A 57 1.40 -11.88 -4.26
CA SER A 57 1.89 -13.14 -3.68
C SER A 57 0.99 -13.60 -2.51
N ALA A 58 0.62 -12.68 -1.62
CA ALA A 58 -0.27 -12.99 -0.49
C ALA A 58 -1.65 -13.46 -0.97
N ARG A 59 -2.23 -12.80 -1.97
CA ARG A 59 -3.52 -13.20 -2.57
C ARG A 59 -3.43 -14.57 -3.26
N ALA A 60 -2.35 -14.85 -3.98
CA ALA A 60 -2.12 -16.15 -4.59
C ALA A 60 -2.02 -17.26 -3.52
N GLY A 61 -1.33 -16.99 -2.41
CA GLY A 61 -1.20 -17.92 -1.28
C GLY A 61 -2.53 -18.23 -0.61
N LEU A 62 -3.37 -17.20 -0.40
CA LEU A 62 -4.71 -17.37 0.17
C LEU A 62 -5.64 -18.16 -0.74
N GLY A 63 -5.54 -17.95 -2.06
CA GLY A 63 -6.40 -18.65 -3.03
C GLY A 63 -5.97 -20.08 -3.34
N SER A 64 -4.65 -20.34 -3.45
CA SER A 64 -4.11 -21.60 -4.01
C SER A 64 -2.96 -22.21 -3.20
N GLY A 65 -2.66 -21.67 -2.04
CA GLY A 65 -1.66 -22.20 -1.11
C GLY A 65 -0.26 -21.60 -1.23
N PRO A 66 0.67 -22.00 -0.33
CA PRO A 66 1.99 -21.37 -0.18
C PRO A 66 2.87 -21.48 -1.43
N ASP A 67 2.77 -22.59 -2.17
CA ASP A 67 3.56 -22.78 -3.39
C ASP A 67 3.16 -21.80 -4.48
N SER A 68 1.87 -21.50 -4.62
CA SER A 68 1.38 -20.47 -5.53
C SER A 68 1.90 -19.08 -5.15
N ALA A 69 2.02 -18.77 -3.86
CA ALA A 69 2.64 -17.53 -3.39
C ALA A 69 4.11 -17.42 -3.81
N ARG A 70 4.88 -18.51 -3.65
CA ARG A 70 6.31 -18.54 -4.06
C ARG A 70 6.48 -18.38 -5.56
N VAL A 71 5.68 -19.09 -6.36
CA VAL A 71 5.70 -18.97 -7.82
C VAL A 71 5.36 -17.55 -8.26
N CYS A 72 4.35 -16.95 -7.66
CA CYS A 72 3.94 -15.58 -7.95
C CYS A 72 5.09 -14.58 -7.70
N ILE A 73 5.69 -14.60 -6.51
CA ILE A 73 6.77 -13.66 -6.18
C ILE A 73 8.02 -13.90 -7.04
N ALA A 74 8.37 -15.15 -7.30
CA ALA A 74 9.49 -15.49 -8.15
C ALA A 74 9.33 -15.00 -9.59
N SER A 75 8.11 -15.01 -10.12
CA SER A 75 7.81 -14.50 -11.46
C SER A 75 7.91 -12.98 -11.57
N LEU A 76 7.62 -12.26 -10.48
CA LEU A 76 7.64 -10.80 -10.44
C LEU A 76 9.01 -10.21 -10.10
N MET A 77 9.84 -10.96 -9.39
CA MET A 77 11.13 -10.49 -8.87
C MET A 77 12.09 -9.97 -9.95
N PRO A 78 12.28 -10.62 -11.10
CA PRO A 78 13.21 -10.12 -12.13
C PRO A 78 12.85 -8.73 -12.65
N GLY A 79 11.56 -8.43 -12.81
CA GLY A 79 11.08 -7.12 -13.21
C GLY A 79 11.36 -6.04 -12.16
N ILE A 80 11.15 -6.39 -10.89
CA ILE A 80 11.40 -5.50 -9.75
C ILE A 80 12.89 -5.16 -9.67
N LEU A 81 13.76 -6.15 -9.76
CA LEU A 81 15.22 -5.96 -9.66
C LEU A 81 15.80 -5.10 -10.79
N ARG A 82 15.15 -5.07 -11.94
CA ARG A 82 15.53 -4.24 -13.09
C ARG A 82 14.89 -2.87 -13.10
N SER A 83 14.02 -2.58 -12.15
CA SER A 83 13.27 -1.32 -12.10
C SER A 83 14.17 -0.13 -11.71
N GLN A 84 13.71 1.06 -12.05
CA GLN A 84 14.34 2.31 -11.59
C GLN A 84 14.23 2.46 -10.07
N ASP A 85 13.13 1.99 -9.49
CA ASP A 85 12.91 2.00 -8.04
C ASP A 85 13.90 1.11 -7.29
N ALA A 86 14.30 -0.04 -7.86
CA ALA A 86 15.36 -0.86 -7.27
C ALA A 86 16.71 -0.13 -7.27
N ALA A 87 17.04 0.55 -8.34
CA ALA A 87 18.26 1.37 -8.41
C ALA A 87 18.20 2.56 -7.42
N GLU A 88 17.05 3.21 -7.29
CA GLU A 88 16.82 4.28 -6.32
C GLU A 88 16.95 3.77 -4.89
N GLY A 89 16.37 2.62 -4.58
CA GLY A 89 16.49 1.99 -3.25
C GLY A 89 17.95 1.75 -2.86
N LEU A 90 18.74 1.21 -3.76
CA LEU A 90 20.17 0.99 -3.52
C LEU A 90 20.94 2.31 -3.36
N ARG A 91 20.64 3.30 -4.20
CA ARG A 91 21.25 4.63 -4.13
C ARG A 91 20.92 5.34 -2.83
N SER A 92 19.67 5.32 -2.40
CA SER A 92 19.23 5.94 -1.16
C SER A 92 19.93 5.34 0.07
N LEU A 93 20.14 4.03 0.06
CA LEU A 93 20.87 3.33 1.11
C LEU A 93 22.34 3.77 1.17
N THR A 94 23.00 3.85 0.02
CA THR A 94 24.40 4.29 -0.08
C THR A 94 24.57 5.76 0.35
N GLU A 95 23.64 6.61 -0.05
CA GLU A 95 23.66 8.04 0.24
C GLU A 95 23.04 8.38 1.62
N ARG A 96 22.50 7.40 2.33
CA ARG A 96 21.86 7.56 3.65
C ARG A 96 20.74 8.62 3.66
N ARG A 97 19.89 8.60 2.66
CA ARG A 97 18.73 9.48 2.49
C ARG A 97 17.45 8.66 2.26
N GLU A 98 16.31 9.32 2.37
CA GLU A 98 15.06 8.70 1.95
C GLU A 98 15.04 8.46 0.43
N ALA A 99 14.45 7.32 0.04
CA ALA A 99 14.25 6.98 -1.35
C ALA A 99 13.00 7.69 -1.90
N HIS A 100 13.08 8.07 -3.18
CA HIS A 100 11.95 8.63 -3.93
C HIS A 100 11.52 7.65 -5.01
N PHE A 101 10.56 6.81 -4.68
CA PHE A 101 10.05 5.79 -5.58
C PHE A 101 9.00 6.36 -6.55
N THR A 102 9.04 5.89 -7.79
CA THR A 102 8.14 6.35 -8.87
C THR A 102 7.21 5.25 -9.39
N GLY A 103 7.41 4.00 -8.99
CA GLY A 103 6.64 2.85 -9.47
C GLY A 103 7.12 2.29 -10.82
N HIS A 104 8.34 2.58 -11.21
CA HIS A 104 8.94 2.14 -12.49
C HIS A 104 10.24 1.40 -12.30
#